data_4054bcc4dce5a193c9152447b30610d3
#
_entry.id   4054bcc4dce5a193c9152447b30610d3
#
_cell.length_a   1.000
_cell.length_b   1.000
_cell.length_c   1.000
_cell.angle_alpha   90.00
_cell.angle_beta   90.00
_cell.angle_gamma   90.00
#
_symmetry.space_group_name_H-M   'P 1'
#
loop_
_entity.id
_entity.type
_entity.pdbx_description
1 polymer ?
#
loop_
_entity_poly.entity_id
_entity_poly.type
_entity_poly.pdbx_seq_one_letter_code
_entity_poly.pdbx_strand_id
1 'polypeptide(L)'
;MRAAAFEVLRRYGLTTIFGNPGSTEVSLLTGLPDDLRFVLALHEGSVVGLATGWAIGQAAPALAVLHTTAGLGNAVGALATARVNRVPLVVLVGQQDRRHLALEPFLAGRLAGLAGDYPVWTNQPVRAQDVPGALARAFHEAVTHRGPALVVVPMDDWDAPFDGQTPAAPVRVLRPAAVPDAGLAPLAELLAGARSPAIVAGAGASWGPLVELAERLACPVFQESFGALAGFPQDHPQYAGVLPADRGRLRAALAPHDVVLAVGAPVFRQYPYAPGPLVEPGTAVAVVTDDPAEAHRSAADLAVLAPPGAVCERLAVLVPARSPAPVDVAPVPEVPGGESMRAAYVLRELARRLPRDVVLLEETPSSRPDLHRLVPARNPLGFVSAAMGGLGFAVPAAVGLRMALPGRPVVAVVGDGSALYGVHALWSAAHYRVGALFVVLANGRYAVMDRLADRQGGKAPWPPFTEVDMGALARSLGCPARRVDGPAELAAALDEVIPSLAGREEPLLLDVAVTVDPDFQP
;
A
#
# COMPACT_ATOMS: atom_id res chain seq x y z
N MET A 1 32.99 10.26 8.04
CA MET A 1 32.09 9.43 7.22
C MET A 1 30.67 10.00 7.15
N ARG A 2 30.08 10.39 8.28
CA ARG A 2 28.73 10.97 8.38
C ARG A 2 28.44 12.08 7.35
N ALA A 3 29.33 13.07 7.21
CA ALA A 3 29.15 14.16 6.23
C ALA A 3 29.05 13.67 4.79
N ALA A 4 29.84 12.65 4.42
CA ALA A 4 29.79 12.05 3.08
C ALA A 4 28.47 11.28 2.85
N ALA A 5 27.94 10.60 3.88
CA ALA A 5 26.63 9.97 3.82
C ALA A 5 25.50 11.01 3.64
N PHE A 6 25.52 12.12 4.39
CA PHE A 6 24.54 13.21 4.24
C PHE A 6 24.58 13.81 2.83
N GLU A 7 25.77 13.95 2.24
CA GLU A 7 25.87 14.40 0.85
C GLU A 7 25.19 13.44 -0.14
N VAL A 8 25.33 12.12 0.07
CA VAL A 8 24.59 11.14 -0.73
C VAL A 8 23.09 11.28 -0.53
N LEU A 9 22.61 11.39 0.72
CA LEU A 9 21.19 11.57 0.99
C LEU A 9 20.61 12.80 0.26
N ARG A 10 21.32 13.95 0.30
CA ARG A 10 20.92 15.16 -0.43
C ARG A 10 20.82 14.93 -1.94
N ARG A 11 21.86 14.32 -2.53
CA ARG A 11 21.91 14.06 -3.97
C ARG A 11 20.78 13.19 -4.47
N TYR A 12 20.31 12.26 -3.63
CA TYR A 12 19.21 11.36 -3.95
C TYR A 12 17.84 11.86 -3.45
N GLY A 13 17.77 13.05 -2.86
CA GLY A 13 16.52 13.62 -2.35
C GLY A 13 15.97 12.91 -1.11
N LEU A 14 16.79 12.13 -0.40
CA LEU A 14 16.43 11.42 0.83
C LEU A 14 16.57 12.35 2.05
N THR A 15 15.93 13.51 2.01
CA THR A 15 16.09 14.57 3.01
C THR A 15 15.14 14.47 4.20
N THR A 16 14.16 13.56 4.13
CA THR A 16 13.29 13.22 5.26
C THR A 16 13.63 11.82 5.75
N ILE A 17 13.98 11.71 7.03
CA ILE A 17 14.41 10.48 7.71
C ILE A 17 13.32 10.07 8.68
N PHE A 18 12.68 8.93 8.44
CA PHE A 18 11.72 8.34 9.38
C PHE A 18 12.46 7.37 10.30
N GLY A 19 12.28 7.47 11.62
CA GLY A 19 13.04 6.60 12.52
C GLY A 19 12.45 6.48 13.92
N ASN A 20 12.88 5.42 14.60
CA ASN A 20 12.81 5.26 16.04
C ASN A 20 14.24 4.92 16.51
N PRO A 21 15.03 5.92 16.99
CA PRO A 21 16.45 5.76 17.18
C PRO A 21 16.77 4.97 18.44
N GLY A 22 17.83 4.18 18.38
CA GLY A 22 18.52 3.62 19.53
C GLY A 22 19.97 4.08 19.61
N SER A 23 20.78 3.43 20.44
CA SER A 23 22.18 3.84 20.69
C SER A 23 23.06 3.79 19.46
N THR A 24 22.79 2.91 18.51
CA THR A 24 23.62 2.72 17.31
C THR A 24 23.40 3.81 16.24
N GLU A 25 22.33 4.59 16.34
CA GLU A 25 22.01 5.68 15.42
C GLU A 25 22.40 7.08 15.97
N VAL A 26 22.78 7.16 17.26
CA VAL A 26 23.09 8.45 17.92
C VAL A 26 24.22 9.19 17.20
N SER A 27 25.31 8.49 16.81
CA SER A 27 26.41 9.10 16.08
C SER A 27 26.00 9.65 14.72
N LEU A 28 25.06 9.02 14.03
CA LEU A 28 24.49 9.53 12.78
C LEU A 28 23.62 10.78 13.01
N LEU A 29 22.73 10.72 14.00
CA LEU A 29 21.65 11.70 14.17
C LEU A 29 22.07 12.93 14.99
N THR A 30 23.10 12.81 15.83
CA THR A 30 23.59 13.96 16.62
C THR A 30 24.19 15.02 15.72
N GLY A 31 23.66 16.25 15.80
CA GLY A 31 24.08 17.35 14.94
C GLY A 31 23.65 17.14 13.47
N LEU A 32 22.44 16.58 13.28
CA LEU A 32 21.83 16.47 11.95
C LEU A 32 21.71 17.88 11.34
N PRO A 33 22.14 18.08 10.08
CA PRO A 33 22.00 19.37 9.40
C PRO A 33 20.55 19.82 9.26
N ASP A 34 20.28 21.13 9.31
CA ASP A 34 18.92 21.70 9.28
C ASP A 34 18.13 21.37 8.02
N ASP A 35 18.81 21.07 6.92
CA ASP A 35 18.20 20.66 5.65
C ASP A 35 17.82 19.17 5.59
N LEU A 36 18.16 18.39 6.62
CA LEU A 36 17.74 17.01 6.80
C LEU A 36 16.73 16.93 7.94
N ARG A 37 15.49 16.55 7.63
CA ARG A 37 14.41 16.47 8.59
C ARG A 37 14.33 15.07 9.20
N PHE A 38 14.34 14.97 10.54
CA PHE A 38 14.03 13.71 11.23
C PHE A 38 12.57 13.67 11.68
N VAL A 39 11.89 12.56 11.40
CA VAL A 39 10.50 12.29 11.79
C VAL A 39 10.47 11.07 12.70
N LEU A 40 10.19 11.29 13.97
CA LEU A 40 10.07 10.23 14.96
C LEU A 40 8.73 9.51 14.84
N ALA A 41 8.76 8.18 14.86
CA ALA A 41 7.60 7.34 15.12
C ALA A 41 7.90 6.39 16.29
N LEU A 42 6.93 6.15 17.15
CA LEU A 42 7.13 5.45 18.44
C LEU A 42 7.17 3.91 18.34
N HIS A 43 7.14 3.38 17.10
CA HIS A 43 7.24 1.94 16.83
C HIS A 43 7.77 1.73 15.41
N GLU A 44 8.64 0.76 15.19
CA GLU A 44 9.33 0.58 13.91
C GLU A 44 8.40 0.14 12.75
N GLY A 45 7.35 -0.61 13.05
CA GLY A 45 6.28 -0.85 12.06
C GLY A 45 5.65 0.46 11.58
N SER A 46 5.44 1.43 12.49
CA SER A 46 4.95 2.76 12.13
C SER A 46 6.01 3.58 11.38
N VAL A 47 7.30 3.46 11.72
CA VAL A 47 8.40 4.08 10.96
C VAL A 47 8.33 3.68 9.48
N VAL A 48 8.29 2.37 9.22
CA VAL A 48 8.23 1.86 7.84
C VAL A 48 6.90 2.20 7.19
N GLY A 49 5.79 2.19 7.93
CA GLY A 49 4.48 2.61 7.44
C GLY A 49 4.44 4.07 6.99
N LEU A 50 4.96 5.01 7.82
CA LEU A 50 5.10 6.43 7.46
C LEU A 50 5.98 6.60 6.21
N ALA A 51 7.16 5.94 6.19
CA ALA A 51 8.06 5.98 5.04
C ALA A 51 7.39 5.45 3.77
N THR A 52 6.60 4.38 3.89
CA THR A 52 5.84 3.80 2.77
C THR A 52 4.80 4.79 2.24
N GLY A 53 4.00 5.40 3.12
CA GLY A 53 3.03 6.43 2.74
C GLY A 53 3.70 7.64 2.07
N TRP A 54 4.82 8.12 2.63
CA TRP A 54 5.61 9.20 2.04
C TRP A 54 6.10 8.84 0.63
N ALA A 55 6.70 7.65 0.48
CA ALA A 55 7.21 7.20 -0.82
C ALA A 55 6.12 7.09 -1.90
N ILE A 56 4.92 6.60 -1.53
CA ILE A 56 3.75 6.58 -2.42
C ILE A 56 3.37 8.00 -2.83
N GLY A 57 3.29 8.94 -1.88
CA GLY A 57 2.91 10.32 -2.14
C GLY A 57 3.90 11.09 -2.99
N GLN A 58 5.21 10.86 -2.79
CA GLN A 58 6.28 11.50 -3.56
C GLN A 58 6.60 10.78 -4.88
N ALA A 59 6.07 9.56 -5.08
CA ALA A 59 6.47 8.67 -6.19
C ALA A 59 8.01 8.47 -6.26
N ALA A 60 8.67 8.45 -5.10
CA ALA A 60 10.13 8.39 -4.95
C ALA A 60 10.50 7.61 -3.69
N PRO A 61 11.74 7.05 -3.59
CA PRO A 61 12.18 6.37 -2.38
C PRO A 61 12.13 7.24 -1.12
N ALA A 62 11.75 6.64 0.01
CA ALA A 62 11.85 7.24 1.34
C ALA A 62 12.97 6.57 2.15
N LEU A 63 13.51 7.30 3.14
CA LEU A 63 14.54 6.80 4.05
C LEU A 63 13.93 6.44 5.40
N ALA A 64 14.10 5.18 5.82
CA ALA A 64 13.80 4.71 7.16
C ALA A 64 15.08 4.33 7.91
N VAL A 65 15.13 4.59 9.22
CA VAL A 65 16.25 4.25 10.10
C VAL A 65 15.74 3.39 11.25
N LEU A 66 16.34 2.22 11.44
CA LEU A 66 15.92 1.18 12.38
C LEU A 66 17.08 0.75 13.29
N HIS A 67 16.77 0.48 14.55
CA HIS A 67 17.74 0.10 15.57
C HIS A 67 17.95 -1.42 15.64
N THR A 68 19.09 -1.92 15.25
CA THR A 68 19.56 -3.30 15.38
C THR A 68 18.47 -4.39 15.20
N THR A 69 18.55 -5.46 15.99
CA THR A 69 17.62 -6.61 15.94
C THR A 69 16.19 -6.20 16.32
N ALA A 70 16.02 -5.38 17.37
CA ALA A 70 14.69 -5.01 17.85
C ALA A 70 13.97 -4.16 16.80
N GLY A 71 14.64 -3.13 16.27
CA GLY A 71 14.03 -2.24 15.28
C GLY A 71 13.75 -2.95 13.95
N LEU A 72 14.72 -3.71 13.43
CA LEU A 72 14.50 -4.47 12.20
C LEU A 72 13.43 -5.56 12.41
N GLY A 73 13.48 -6.29 13.54
CA GLY A 73 12.52 -7.36 13.84
C GLY A 73 11.08 -6.85 13.94
N ASN A 74 10.86 -5.75 14.64
CA ASN A 74 9.54 -5.11 14.76
C ASN A 74 9.01 -4.57 13.40
N ALA A 75 9.90 -4.29 12.46
CA ALA A 75 9.56 -3.72 11.15
C ALA A 75 9.30 -4.77 10.07
N VAL A 76 9.60 -6.06 10.27
CA VAL A 76 9.57 -7.09 9.20
C VAL A 76 8.20 -7.14 8.49
N GLY A 77 7.10 -7.14 9.23
CA GLY A 77 5.75 -7.14 8.63
C GLY A 77 5.47 -5.91 7.77
N ALA A 78 5.93 -4.73 8.22
CA ALA A 78 5.78 -3.49 7.45
C ALA A 78 6.71 -3.46 6.22
N LEU A 79 7.93 -4.01 6.31
CA LEU A 79 8.82 -4.20 5.15
C LEU A 79 8.21 -5.16 4.13
N ALA A 80 7.57 -6.23 4.59
CA ALA A 80 6.83 -7.16 3.73
C ALA A 80 5.69 -6.44 2.99
N THR A 81 4.93 -5.59 3.70
CA THR A 81 3.87 -4.77 3.09
C THR A 81 4.45 -3.82 2.03
N ALA A 82 5.52 -3.09 2.33
CA ALA A 82 6.19 -2.22 1.36
C ALA A 82 6.67 -3.00 0.13
N ARG A 83 7.22 -4.21 0.32
CA ARG A 83 7.66 -5.09 -0.77
C ARG A 83 6.51 -5.50 -1.69
N VAL A 84 5.40 -5.98 -1.12
CA VAL A 84 4.25 -6.45 -1.90
C VAL A 84 3.50 -5.29 -2.55
N ASN A 85 3.45 -4.12 -1.90
CA ASN A 85 2.93 -2.88 -2.47
C ASN A 85 3.88 -2.27 -3.52
N ARG A 86 5.08 -2.85 -3.72
CA ARG A 86 6.10 -2.38 -4.68
C ARG A 86 6.55 -0.94 -4.42
N VAL A 87 6.68 -0.56 -3.14
CA VAL A 87 7.08 0.78 -2.72
C VAL A 87 8.59 0.81 -2.43
N PRO A 88 9.35 1.69 -3.10
CA PRO A 88 10.79 1.79 -2.91
C PRO A 88 11.11 2.45 -1.56
N LEU A 89 11.93 1.79 -0.75
CA LEU A 89 12.46 2.31 0.51
C LEU A 89 13.97 2.09 0.59
N VAL A 90 14.70 3.07 1.10
CA VAL A 90 16.06 2.88 1.60
C VAL A 90 15.96 2.72 3.11
N VAL A 91 16.45 1.61 3.63
CA VAL A 91 16.35 1.28 5.05
C VAL A 91 17.75 1.15 5.63
N LEU A 92 18.12 2.07 6.50
CA LEU A 92 19.37 2.03 7.25
C LEU A 92 19.10 1.31 8.57
N VAL A 93 19.91 0.28 8.86
CA VAL A 93 19.81 -0.49 10.10
C VAL A 93 21.12 -0.34 10.87
N GLY A 94 21.04 0.18 12.09
CA GLY A 94 22.21 0.32 12.94
C GLY A 94 22.75 -1.03 13.42
N GLN A 95 24.06 -1.12 13.63
CA GLN A 95 24.75 -2.27 14.19
C GLN A 95 25.76 -1.82 15.25
N GLN A 96 26.14 -2.71 16.12
CA GLN A 96 27.19 -2.47 17.09
C GLN A 96 28.56 -2.24 16.44
N ASP A 97 29.45 -1.61 17.20
CA ASP A 97 30.82 -1.27 16.81
C ASP A 97 31.59 -2.49 16.30
N ARG A 98 32.22 -2.37 15.12
CA ARG A 98 32.96 -3.45 14.43
C ARG A 98 34.06 -4.08 15.27
N ARG A 99 34.71 -3.27 16.11
CA ARG A 99 35.90 -3.68 16.89
C ARG A 99 35.62 -4.78 17.88
N HIS A 100 34.36 -4.97 18.29
CA HIS A 100 33.94 -5.99 19.23
C HIS A 100 32.77 -6.88 18.79
N LEU A 101 32.32 -6.77 17.54
CA LEU A 101 31.22 -7.60 17.04
C LEU A 101 31.48 -9.11 17.22
N ALA A 102 32.74 -9.55 17.10
CA ALA A 102 33.13 -10.95 17.34
C ALA A 102 32.91 -11.44 18.77
N LEU A 103 32.73 -10.49 19.72
CA LEU A 103 32.44 -10.78 21.14
C LEU A 103 30.94 -10.75 21.45
N GLU A 104 30.09 -10.57 20.43
CA GLU A 104 28.63 -10.45 20.53
C GLU A 104 28.23 -9.47 21.65
N PRO A 105 28.64 -8.17 21.57
CA PRO A 105 28.33 -7.20 22.60
C PRO A 105 26.80 -6.99 22.75
N PHE A 106 26.40 -6.40 23.88
CA PHE A 106 25.00 -6.05 24.10
C PHE A 106 24.41 -5.28 22.91
N LEU A 107 23.21 -5.65 22.46
CA LEU A 107 22.54 -5.14 21.27
C LEU A 107 23.20 -5.50 19.92
N ALA A 108 24.20 -6.37 19.87
CA ALA A 108 24.69 -6.88 18.61
C ALA A 108 23.57 -7.67 17.90
N GLY A 109 23.35 -7.38 16.61
CA GLY A 109 22.31 -8.02 15.81
C GLY A 109 22.84 -9.00 14.79
N ARG A 110 22.18 -10.16 14.63
CA ARG A 110 22.35 -11.03 13.45
C ARG A 110 21.41 -10.53 12.36
N LEU A 111 21.76 -9.39 11.77
CA LEU A 111 20.86 -8.59 10.92
C LEU A 111 20.78 -9.14 9.48
N ALA A 112 21.84 -9.79 9.00
CA ALA A 112 21.82 -10.44 7.70
C ALA A 112 20.77 -11.56 7.69
N GLY A 113 19.78 -11.43 6.80
CA GLY A 113 18.70 -12.41 6.67
C GLY A 113 17.57 -12.28 7.70
N LEU A 114 17.62 -11.37 8.69
CA LEU A 114 16.56 -11.22 9.68
C LEU A 114 15.20 -10.85 9.05
N ALA A 115 15.20 -10.03 8.01
CA ALA A 115 14.01 -9.67 7.26
C ALA A 115 13.67 -10.66 6.12
N GLY A 116 14.35 -11.81 6.05
CA GLY A 116 14.13 -12.82 5.00
C GLY A 116 14.33 -12.25 3.60
N ASP A 117 13.45 -12.66 2.67
CA ASP A 117 13.48 -12.26 1.25
C ASP A 117 12.62 -11.02 0.94
N TYR A 118 12.11 -10.35 1.97
CA TYR A 118 11.32 -9.12 1.74
C TYR A 118 12.13 -7.94 1.23
N PRO A 119 13.37 -7.68 1.71
CA PRO A 119 14.22 -6.70 1.08
C PRO A 119 14.62 -7.12 -0.34
N VAL A 120 14.60 -6.17 -1.28
CA VAL A 120 15.08 -6.38 -2.65
C VAL A 120 16.61 -6.48 -2.72
N TRP A 121 17.28 -5.93 -1.72
CA TRP A 121 18.73 -5.95 -1.57
C TRP A 121 19.11 -5.67 -0.12
N THR A 122 20.16 -6.34 0.35
CA THR A 122 20.71 -6.12 1.70
C THR A 122 22.24 -6.09 1.60
N ASN A 123 22.86 -5.11 2.25
CA ASN A 123 24.31 -4.99 2.32
C ASN A 123 24.75 -4.51 3.70
N GLN A 124 25.83 -5.07 4.21
CA GLN A 124 26.61 -4.52 5.31
C GLN A 124 27.98 -4.17 4.73
N PRO A 125 28.33 -2.87 4.57
CA PRO A 125 29.60 -2.46 4.02
C PRO A 125 30.78 -3.05 4.80
N VAL A 126 31.80 -3.52 4.10
CA VAL A 126 32.99 -4.12 4.72
C VAL A 126 33.82 -3.05 5.45
N ARG A 127 33.88 -1.84 4.91
CA ARG A 127 34.60 -0.69 5.48
C ARG A 127 33.67 0.50 5.62
N ALA A 128 33.97 1.39 6.57
CA ALA A 128 33.26 2.64 6.75
C ALA A 128 33.19 3.48 5.45
N GLN A 129 34.29 3.51 4.67
CA GLN A 129 34.41 4.26 3.41
C GLN A 129 33.42 3.79 2.33
N ASP A 130 32.91 2.58 2.45
CA ASP A 130 31.97 2.01 1.48
C ASP A 130 30.49 2.39 1.80
N VAL A 131 30.21 2.96 2.99
CA VAL A 131 28.84 3.34 3.42
C VAL A 131 28.17 4.31 2.45
N PRO A 132 28.77 5.41 2.00
CA PRO A 132 28.15 6.32 1.04
C PRO A 132 27.80 5.63 -0.29
N GLY A 133 28.69 4.78 -0.78
CA GLY A 133 28.45 3.98 -2.00
C GLY A 133 27.32 2.96 -1.83
N ALA A 134 27.21 2.31 -0.66
CA ALA A 134 26.15 1.37 -0.34
C ALA A 134 24.77 2.07 -0.25
N LEU A 135 24.71 3.28 0.33
CA LEU A 135 23.47 4.08 0.36
C LEU A 135 23.02 4.48 -1.06
N ALA A 136 23.98 4.93 -1.90
CA ALA A 136 23.69 5.22 -3.30
C ALA A 136 23.16 4.00 -4.06
N ARG A 137 23.78 2.84 -3.84
CA ARG A 137 23.34 1.58 -4.43
C ARG A 137 21.96 1.16 -3.91
N ALA A 138 21.70 1.25 -2.61
CA ALA A 138 20.39 0.92 -2.02
C ALA A 138 19.26 1.72 -2.68
N PHE A 139 19.49 3.01 -2.96
CA PHE A 139 18.52 3.82 -3.70
C PHE A 139 18.21 3.23 -5.09
N HIS A 140 19.23 2.86 -5.86
CA HIS A 140 19.04 2.28 -7.19
C HIS A 140 18.36 0.90 -7.14
N GLU A 141 18.74 0.06 -6.19
CA GLU A 141 18.11 -1.25 -5.98
C GLU A 141 16.64 -1.10 -5.60
N ALA A 142 16.32 -0.17 -4.67
CA ALA A 142 14.95 0.11 -4.26
C ALA A 142 14.08 0.57 -5.44
N VAL A 143 14.57 1.49 -6.27
CA VAL A 143 13.86 1.99 -7.45
C VAL A 143 13.72 0.91 -8.52
N THR A 144 14.78 0.14 -8.76
CA THR A 144 14.82 -0.86 -9.84
C THR A 144 13.89 -2.02 -9.56
N HIS A 145 13.90 -2.52 -8.32
CA HIS A 145 13.14 -3.69 -7.92
C HIS A 145 11.85 -3.35 -7.16
N ARG A 146 11.57 -2.05 -7.00
CA ARG A 146 10.38 -1.53 -6.30
C ARG A 146 10.14 -2.22 -4.97
N GLY A 147 10.99 -1.91 -3.99
CA GLY A 147 10.88 -2.49 -2.66
C GLY A 147 11.94 -1.96 -1.70
N PRO A 148 11.95 -2.44 -0.44
CA PRO A 148 12.92 -2.04 0.56
C PRO A 148 14.34 -2.53 0.23
N ALA A 149 15.35 -1.65 0.24
CA ALA A 149 16.76 -1.99 0.16
C ALA A 149 17.43 -1.63 1.49
N LEU A 150 18.10 -2.59 2.13
CA LEU A 150 18.67 -2.47 3.46
C LEU A 150 20.17 -2.21 3.41
N VAL A 151 20.64 -1.25 4.21
CA VAL A 151 22.06 -1.01 4.49
C VAL A 151 22.28 -1.13 6.00
N VAL A 152 23.06 -2.13 6.42
CA VAL A 152 23.42 -2.31 7.82
C VAL A 152 24.73 -1.57 8.09
N VAL A 153 24.72 -0.62 9.04
CA VAL A 153 25.87 0.25 9.30
C VAL A 153 26.27 0.15 10.78
N PRO A 154 27.49 -0.34 11.07
CA PRO A 154 28.06 -0.27 12.41
C PRO A 154 28.23 1.16 12.91
N MET A 155 27.98 1.37 14.21
CA MET A 155 27.93 2.71 14.81
C MET A 155 29.26 3.48 14.72
N ASP A 156 30.39 2.78 14.76
CA ASP A 156 31.73 3.37 14.66
C ASP A 156 32.06 3.88 13.25
N ASP A 157 31.38 3.39 12.22
CA ASP A 157 31.57 3.85 10.84
C ASP A 157 31.23 5.35 10.69
N TRP A 158 30.29 5.86 11.48
CA TRP A 158 29.88 7.27 11.38
C TRP A 158 30.96 8.26 11.79
N ASP A 159 31.82 7.86 12.74
CA ASP A 159 32.91 8.67 13.28
C ASP A 159 34.23 8.43 12.54
N ALA A 160 34.27 7.45 11.64
CA ALA A 160 35.47 7.18 10.85
C ALA A 160 35.83 8.37 9.94
N PRO A 161 37.13 8.68 9.77
CA PRO A 161 37.58 9.72 8.86
C PRO A 161 37.18 9.37 7.41
N PHE A 162 36.80 10.38 6.65
CA PHE A 162 36.51 10.25 5.23
C PHE A 162 37.82 10.40 4.43
N ASP A 163 38.10 9.47 3.53
CA ASP A 163 39.35 9.42 2.74
C ASP A 163 39.36 10.36 1.51
N GLY A 164 38.30 11.14 1.35
CA GLY A 164 38.19 12.15 0.28
C GLY A 164 37.62 11.64 -1.05
N GLN A 165 37.33 10.35 -1.17
CA GLN A 165 36.65 9.83 -2.37
C GLN A 165 35.15 10.12 -2.32
N THR A 166 34.75 11.24 -2.89
CA THR A 166 33.32 11.58 -3.02
C THR A 166 32.63 10.53 -3.90
N PRO A 167 31.52 9.94 -3.45
CA PRO A 167 30.73 9.04 -4.29
C PRO A 167 30.38 9.72 -5.62
N ALA A 168 30.39 8.97 -6.71
CA ALA A 168 29.99 9.45 -8.01
C ALA A 168 28.61 10.12 -7.95
N ALA A 169 28.40 11.14 -8.76
CA ALA A 169 27.06 11.74 -8.89
C ALA A 169 26.02 10.66 -9.27
N PRO A 170 24.77 10.81 -8.82
CA PRO A 170 23.72 9.87 -9.19
C PRO A 170 23.62 9.69 -10.70
N VAL A 171 23.62 8.43 -11.15
CA VAL A 171 23.42 8.13 -12.56
C VAL A 171 21.96 8.43 -12.92
N ARG A 172 21.75 9.24 -13.95
CA ARG A 172 20.42 9.42 -14.53
C ARG A 172 20.08 8.19 -15.38
N VAL A 173 19.26 7.29 -14.83
CA VAL A 173 18.78 6.10 -15.54
C VAL A 173 17.57 6.48 -16.40
N LEU A 174 17.70 6.40 -17.70
CA LEU A 174 16.58 6.49 -18.64
C LEU A 174 16.04 5.09 -18.91
N ARG A 175 14.71 4.92 -18.78
CA ARG A 175 14.01 3.68 -19.09
C ARG A 175 13.01 3.96 -20.22
N PRO A 176 13.43 3.87 -21.49
CA PRO A 176 12.51 4.02 -22.61
C PRO A 176 11.38 2.98 -22.49
N ALA A 177 10.15 3.43 -22.65
CA ALA A 177 8.97 2.58 -22.55
C ALA A 177 8.44 2.15 -23.93
N ALA A 178 9.21 2.31 -25.01
CA ALA A 178 8.77 1.91 -26.35
C ALA A 178 8.64 0.39 -26.46
N VAL A 179 7.46 -0.08 -26.84
CA VAL A 179 7.19 -1.50 -27.10
C VAL A 179 6.96 -1.69 -28.61
N PRO A 180 7.80 -2.49 -29.30
CA PRO A 180 7.63 -2.74 -30.73
C PRO A 180 6.34 -3.50 -31.05
N ASP A 181 5.65 -3.14 -32.12
CA ASP A 181 4.40 -3.80 -32.57
C ASP A 181 4.55 -5.29 -32.74
N ALA A 182 5.67 -5.72 -33.34
CA ALA A 182 5.95 -7.14 -33.54
C ALA A 182 5.97 -7.94 -32.22
N GLY A 183 6.40 -7.32 -31.12
CA GLY A 183 6.38 -7.95 -29.81
C GLY A 183 4.98 -8.03 -29.19
N LEU A 184 4.03 -7.24 -29.68
CA LEU A 184 2.65 -7.23 -29.22
C LEU A 184 1.68 -7.96 -30.15
N ALA A 185 2.13 -8.36 -31.35
CA ALA A 185 1.26 -8.98 -32.34
C ALA A 185 0.44 -10.17 -31.79
N PRO A 186 1.03 -11.14 -31.04
CA PRO A 186 0.25 -12.25 -30.49
C PRO A 186 -0.86 -11.80 -29.53
N LEU A 187 -0.60 -10.77 -28.71
CA LEU A 187 -1.60 -10.23 -27.78
C LEU A 187 -2.66 -9.42 -28.50
N ALA A 188 -2.28 -8.62 -29.50
CA ALA A 188 -3.19 -7.85 -30.33
C ALA A 188 -4.13 -8.76 -31.12
N GLU A 189 -3.62 -9.84 -31.71
CA GLU A 189 -4.40 -10.85 -32.43
C GLU A 189 -5.38 -11.57 -31.51
N LEU A 190 -4.93 -11.95 -30.29
CA LEU A 190 -5.79 -12.57 -29.28
C LEU A 190 -6.96 -11.66 -28.92
N LEU A 191 -6.70 -10.38 -28.64
CA LEU A 191 -7.73 -9.40 -28.30
C LEU A 191 -8.64 -9.06 -29.48
N ALA A 192 -8.09 -8.97 -30.70
CA ALA A 192 -8.88 -8.71 -31.91
C ALA A 192 -9.85 -9.87 -32.21
N GLY A 193 -9.41 -11.11 -32.00
CA GLY A 193 -10.22 -12.32 -32.19
C GLY A 193 -11.22 -12.61 -31.08
N ALA A 194 -11.10 -11.98 -29.91
CA ALA A 194 -11.99 -12.20 -28.78
C ALA A 194 -13.43 -11.79 -29.12
N ARG A 195 -14.42 -12.53 -28.67
CA ARG A 195 -15.85 -12.18 -28.79
C ARG A 195 -16.33 -11.37 -27.59
N SER A 196 -15.84 -11.70 -26.40
CA SER A 196 -16.21 -11.08 -25.13
C SER A 196 -14.97 -10.91 -24.24
N PRO A 197 -14.06 -9.96 -24.57
CA PRO A 197 -12.89 -9.71 -23.73
C PRO A 197 -13.27 -9.08 -22.39
N ALA A 198 -12.41 -9.28 -21.37
CA ALA A 198 -12.46 -8.54 -20.10
C ALA A 198 -11.05 -8.13 -19.70
N ILE A 199 -10.95 -7.08 -18.90
CA ILE A 199 -9.69 -6.60 -18.30
C ILE A 199 -9.74 -6.78 -16.79
N VAL A 200 -8.60 -7.16 -16.20
CA VAL A 200 -8.37 -7.13 -14.75
C VAL A 200 -7.25 -6.13 -14.46
N ALA A 201 -7.61 -5.02 -13.83
CA ALA A 201 -6.69 -3.93 -13.53
C ALA A 201 -6.10 -4.10 -12.12
N GLY A 202 -4.79 -3.96 -11.98
CA GLY A 202 -4.10 -3.96 -10.69
C GLY A 202 -3.29 -2.70 -10.44
N ALA A 203 -2.58 -2.67 -9.32
CA ALA A 203 -1.80 -1.52 -8.86
C ALA A 203 -0.70 -1.06 -9.83
N GLY A 204 -0.24 -1.92 -10.74
CA GLY A 204 0.75 -1.60 -11.77
C GLY A 204 0.17 -0.96 -13.04
N ALA A 205 -1.16 -0.83 -13.16
CA ALA A 205 -1.80 -0.23 -14.32
C ALA A 205 -1.68 1.30 -14.32
N SER A 206 -1.65 1.88 -15.52
CA SER A 206 -1.72 3.34 -15.72
C SER A 206 -3.11 3.70 -16.22
N TRP A 207 -3.82 4.58 -15.51
CA TRP A 207 -5.25 4.86 -15.75
C TRP A 207 -5.55 5.34 -17.17
N GLY A 208 -4.89 6.40 -17.64
CA GLY A 208 -5.18 6.96 -18.98
C GLY A 208 -5.09 5.93 -20.09
N PRO A 209 -3.92 5.29 -20.31
CA PRO A 209 -3.74 4.24 -21.32
C PRO A 209 -4.68 3.05 -21.16
N LEU A 210 -5.00 2.66 -19.93
CA LEU A 210 -5.91 1.54 -19.69
C LEU A 210 -7.36 1.90 -20.00
N VAL A 211 -7.79 3.13 -19.73
CA VAL A 211 -9.12 3.64 -20.09
C VAL A 211 -9.27 3.63 -21.63
N GLU A 212 -8.28 4.18 -22.36
CA GLU A 212 -8.31 4.15 -23.82
C GLU A 212 -8.44 2.74 -24.38
N LEU A 213 -7.65 1.79 -23.85
CA LEU A 213 -7.73 0.40 -24.29
C LEU A 213 -9.08 -0.24 -23.96
N ALA A 214 -9.61 -0.01 -22.76
CA ALA A 214 -10.89 -0.54 -22.32
C ALA A 214 -12.05 -0.01 -23.19
N GLU A 215 -12.06 1.29 -23.45
CA GLU A 215 -13.03 1.93 -24.35
C GLU A 215 -12.93 1.40 -25.79
N ARG A 216 -11.69 1.21 -26.28
CA ARG A 216 -11.44 0.65 -27.62
C ARG A 216 -11.96 -0.78 -27.75
N LEU A 217 -11.78 -1.60 -26.71
CA LEU A 217 -12.28 -2.98 -26.65
C LEU A 217 -13.76 -3.08 -26.26
N ALA A 218 -14.37 -1.98 -25.80
CA ALA A 218 -15.74 -1.92 -25.27
C ALA A 218 -16.01 -3.05 -24.25
N CYS A 219 -15.09 -3.28 -23.31
CA CYS A 219 -15.11 -4.43 -22.40
C CYS A 219 -15.18 -4.04 -20.93
N PRO A 220 -15.71 -4.92 -20.05
CA PRO A 220 -15.68 -4.68 -18.62
C PRO A 220 -14.26 -4.70 -18.06
N VAL A 221 -14.04 -3.84 -17.03
CA VAL A 221 -12.79 -3.77 -16.29
C VAL A 221 -13.05 -4.11 -14.83
N PHE A 222 -12.47 -5.21 -14.37
CA PHE A 222 -12.49 -5.62 -12.96
C PHE A 222 -11.26 -5.09 -12.24
N GLN A 223 -11.39 -4.77 -10.97
CA GLN A 223 -10.26 -4.52 -10.07
C GLN A 223 -9.74 -5.86 -9.51
N GLU A 224 -8.42 -6.01 -9.40
CA GLU A 224 -7.77 -7.11 -8.66
C GLU A 224 -8.26 -7.16 -7.19
N SER A 225 -8.49 -8.36 -6.65
CA SER A 225 -9.05 -8.59 -5.31
C SER A 225 -8.22 -7.97 -4.17
N PHE A 226 -6.89 -8.03 -4.27
CA PHE A 226 -5.94 -7.61 -3.23
C PHE A 226 -4.90 -6.62 -3.74
N GLY A 227 -5.29 -5.69 -4.60
CA GLY A 227 -4.40 -4.64 -5.09
C GLY A 227 -4.02 -3.63 -4.03
N ALA A 228 -2.79 -3.09 -4.12
CA ALA A 228 -2.32 -2.00 -3.25
C ALA A 228 -2.97 -0.66 -3.61
N LEU A 229 -3.31 -0.45 -4.87
CA LEU A 229 -3.89 0.78 -5.43
C LEU A 229 -5.03 0.43 -6.39
N ALA A 230 -5.91 1.40 -6.63
CA ALA A 230 -6.90 1.27 -7.69
C ALA A 230 -6.23 1.28 -9.07
N GLY A 231 -6.45 0.23 -9.86
CA GLY A 231 -5.87 0.09 -11.21
C GLY A 231 -6.68 0.79 -12.30
N PHE A 232 -7.92 1.20 -12.00
CA PHE A 232 -8.86 1.78 -12.95
C PHE A 232 -9.82 2.76 -12.25
N PRO A 233 -10.35 3.80 -12.92
CA PRO A 233 -11.38 4.67 -12.35
C PRO A 233 -12.64 3.88 -12.01
N GLN A 234 -13.04 3.86 -10.72
CA GLN A 234 -14.16 3.04 -10.27
C GLN A 234 -15.54 3.70 -10.49
N ASP A 235 -15.55 4.95 -10.94
CA ASP A 235 -16.76 5.66 -11.42
C ASP A 235 -16.88 5.63 -12.97
N HIS A 236 -16.02 4.88 -13.67
CA HIS A 236 -16.09 4.73 -15.12
C HIS A 236 -17.20 3.76 -15.54
N PRO A 237 -17.95 4.01 -16.65
CA PRO A 237 -19.05 3.13 -17.10
C PRO A 237 -18.64 1.66 -17.37
N GLN A 238 -17.36 1.41 -17.67
CA GLN A 238 -16.86 0.06 -17.90
C GLN A 238 -16.32 -0.63 -16.63
N TYR A 239 -16.33 0.03 -15.48
CA TYR A 239 -15.91 -0.59 -14.24
C TYR A 239 -16.93 -1.64 -13.78
N ALA A 240 -16.49 -2.90 -13.68
CA ALA A 240 -17.35 -4.05 -13.36
C ALA A 240 -17.25 -4.50 -11.88
N GLY A 241 -16.51 -3.76 -11.04
CA GLY A 241 -16.31 -4.11 -9.63
C GLY A 241 -15.00 -4.83 -9.35
N VAL A 242 -14.88 -5.35 -8.13
CA VAL A 242 -13.70 -6.10 -7.67
C VAL A 242 -13.91 -7.59 -7.90
N LEU A 243 -12.91 -8.27 -8.45
CA LEU A 243 -12.96 -9.73 -8.60
C LEU A 243 -13.09 -10.41 -7.24
N PRO A 244 -13.94 -11.44 -7.12
CA PRO A 244 -14.00 -12.26 -5.91
C PRO A 244 -12.66 -12.95 -5.64
N ALA A 245 -12.28 -13.04 -4.35
CA ALA A 245 -11.11 -13.80 -3.92
C ALA A 245 -11.38 -15.32 -3.87
N ASP A 246 -12.62 -15.73 -3.76
CA ASP A 246 -13.06 -17.13 -3.85
C ASP A 246 -13.00 -17.64 -5.29
N ARG A 247 -12.35 -18.80 -5.49
CA ARG A 247 -12.10 -19.36 -6.82
C ARG A 247 -13.38 -19.67 -7.60
N GLY A 248 -14.41 -20.16 -6.95
CA GLY A 248 -15.69 -20.49 -7.61
C GLY A 248 -16.39 -19.24 -8.10
N ARG A 249 -16.47 -18.22 -7.23
CA ARG A 249 -17.07 -16.92 -7.58
C ARG A 249 -16.24 -16.15 -8.61
N LEU A 250 -14.90 -16.20 -8.51
CA LEU A 250 -14.00 -15.62 -9.51
C LEU A 250 -14.25 -16.23 -10.89
N ARG A 251 -14.27 -17.58 -10.97
CA ARG A 251 -14.54 -18.29 -12.22
C ARG A 251 -15.92 -17.96 -12.78
N ALA A 252 -16.94 -17.88 -11.95
CA ALA A 252 -18.29 -17.50 -12.36
C ALA A 252 -18.34 -16.06 -12.90
N ALA A 253 -17.61 -15.12 -12.26
CA ALA A 253 -17.52 -13.72 -12.74
C ALA A 253 -16.83 -13.61 -14.10
N LEU A 254 -15.85 -14.47 -14.38
CA LEU A 254 -15.09 -14.46 -15.65
C LEU A 254 -15.69 -15.40 -16.70
N ALA A 255 -16.64 -16.26 -16.36
CA ALA A 255 -17.25 -17.23 -17.29
C ALA A 255 -17.87 -16.64 -18.58
N PRO A 256 -18.44 -15.41 -18.60
CA PRO A 256 -18.93 -14.80 -19.82
C PRO A 256 -17.84 -14.39 -20.83
N HIS A 257 -16.56 -14.46 -20.45
CA HIS A 257 -15.45 -13.91 -21.20
C HIS A 257 -14.57 -14.99 -21.81
N ASP A 258 -14.25 -14.85 -23.11
CA ASP A 258 -13.38 -15.77 -23.84
C ASP A 258 -11.89 -15.35 -23.79
N VAL A 259 -11.61 -14.07 -23.47
CA VAL A 259 -10.26 -13.56 -23.24
C VAL A 259 -10.25 -12.66 -22.00
N VAL A 260 -9.33 -12.91 -21.08
CA VAL A 260 -9.11 -12.08 -19.88
C VAL A 260 -7.69 -11.53 -19.91
N LEU A 261 -7.57 -10.20 -19.94
CA LEU A 261 -6.30 -9.49 -19.91
C LEU A 261 -6.05 -8.90 -18.52
N ALA A 262 -5.08 -9.44 -17.78
CA ALA A 262 -4.60 -8.85 -16.53
C ALA A 262 -3.54 -7.77 -16.83
N VAL A 263 -3.73 -6.55 -16.32
CA VAL A 263 -2.84 -5.41 -16.55
C VAL A 263 -2.30 -4.89 -15.21
N GLY A 264 -1.00 -5.03 -14.99
CA GLY A 264 -0.34 -4.61 -13.75
C GLY A 264 -0.86 -5.32 -12.51
N ALA A 265 -1.33 -6.54 -12.67
CA ALA A 265 -1.87 -7.40 -11.64
C ALA A 265 -1.40 -8.84 -11.85
N PRO A 266 -1.13 -9.61 -10.77
CA PRO A 266 -0.91 -11.06 -10.89
C PRO A 266 -2.19 -11.78 -11.28
N VAL A 267 -2.08 -12.91 -11.94
CA VAL A 267 -3.20 -13.80 -12.31
C VAL A 267 -3.26 -14.99 -11.35
N PHE A 268 -4.30 -15.17 -10.56
CA PHE A 268 -5.14 -14.19 -9.86
C PHE A 268 -4.95 -14.48 -8.38
N ARG A 269 -4.87 -13.47 -7.53
CA ARG A 269 -4.76 -13.71 -6.07
C ARG A 269 -6.07 -14.26 -5.54
N GLN A 270 -5.98 -15.31 -4.73
CA GLN A 270 -7.13 -16.02 -4.17
C GLN A 270 -7.01 -16.19 -2.67
N TYR A 271 -8.16 -16.36 -2.04
CA TYR A 271 -8.32 -16.71 -0.64
C TYR A 271 -9.77 -17.11 -0.37
N PRO A 272 -10.07 -18.23 0.31
CA PRO A 272 -9.16 -19.36 0.63
C PRO A 272 -8.93 -20.29 -0.58
N TYR A 273 -8.12 -21.35 -0.38
CA TYR A 273 -7.93 -22.37 -1.43
C TYR A 273 -9.25 -23.10 -1.74
N ALA A 274 -9.53 -23.24 -3.02
CA ALA A 274 -10.57 -24.12 -3.55
C ALA A 274 -10.01 -24.90 -4.76
N PRO A 275 -10.40 -26.17 -4.97
CA PRO A 275 -9.96 -26.96 -6.12
C PRO A 275 -10.60 -26.48 -7.43
N GLY A 276 -10.02 -26.94 -8.55
CA GLY A 276 -10.51 -26.66 -9.90
C GLY A 276 -9.78 -25.51 -10.61
N PRO A 277 -10.12 -25.24 -11.89
CA PRO A 277 -9.49 -24.21 -12.68
C PRO A 277 -9.85 -22.79 -12.19
N LEU A 278 -9.02 -21.81 -12.57
CA LEU A 278 -9.23 -20.38 -12.27
C LEU A 278 -10.31 -19.76 -13.15
N VAL A 279 -10.32 -20.17 -14.41
CA VAL A 279 -11.27 -19.71 -15.43
C VAL A 279 -11.91 -20.92 -16.10
N GLU A 280 -12.98 -20.73 -16.84
CA GLU A 280 -13.62 -21.81 -17.59
C GLU A 280 -12.71 -22.32 -18.73
N PRO A 281 -12.79 -23.62 -19.08
CA PRO A 281 -12.08 -24.16 -20.23
C PRO A 281 -12.44 -23.39 -21.51
N GLY A 282 -11.41 -22.93 -22.23
CA GLY A 282 -11.56 -22.13 -23.44
C GLY A 282 -11.47 -20.62 -23.24
N THR A 283 -11.41 -20.14 -22.00
CA THR A 283 -11.03 -18.75 -21.71
C THR A 283 -9.51 -18.62 -21.77
N ALA A 284 -9.00 -17.79 -22.67
CA ALA A 284 -7.59 -17.46 -22.74
C ALA A 284 -7.23 -16.35 -21.72
N VAL A 285 -6.13 -16.50 -21.03
CA VAL A 285 -5.66 -15.52 -20.04
C VAL A 285 -4.32 -14.94 -20.49
N ALA A 286 -4.25 -13.61 -20.59
CA ALA A 286 -3.01 -12.90 -20.85
C ALA A 286 -2.66 -11.98 -19.66
N VAL A 287 -1.36 -11.77 -19.43
CA VAL A 287 -0.87 -10.83 -18.40
C VAL A 287 0.14 -9.86 -19.00
N VAL A 288 -0.02 -8.58 -18.64
CA VAL A 288 0.92 -7.50 -18.94
C VAL A 288 1.46 -6.97 -17.61
N THR A 289 2.74 -7.13 -17.39
CA THR A 289 3.41 -6.70 -16.14
C THR A 289 4.85 -6.27 -16.42
N ASP A 290 5.41 -5.39 -15.61
CA ASP A 290 6.84 -5.07 -15.59
C ASP A 290 7.61 -5.82 -14.48
N ASP A 291 6.94 -6.78 -13.80
CA ASP A 291 7.53 -7.63 -12.78
C ASP A 291 7.76 -9.06 -13.34
N PRO A 292 9.05 -9.48 -13.53
CA PRO A 292 9.34 -10.84 -13.99
C PRO A 292 8.76 -11.94 -13.09
N ALA A 293 8.72 -11.71 -11.77
CA ALA A 293 8.19 -12.69 -10.84
C ALA A 293 6.66 -12.84 -10.99
N GLU A 294 5.93 -11.76 -11.30
CA GLU A 294 4.51 -11.85 -11.64
C GLU A 294 4.29 -12.62 -12.94
N ALA A 295 5.07 -12.32 -13.99
CA ALA A 295 4.97 -13.03 -15.25
C ALA A 295 5.15 -14.55 -15.09
N HIS A 296 6.13 -14.97 -14.28
CA HIS A 296 6.43 -16.40 -14.10
C HIS A 296 5.45 -17.14 -13.18
N ARG A 297 4.89 -16.47 -12.15
CA ARG A 297 3.95 -17.11 -11.21
C ARG A 297 2.48 -17.04 -11.65
N SER A 298 2.18 -16.25 -12.67
CA SER A 298 0.82 -16.10 -13.19
C SER A 298 0.39 -17.32 -14.00
N ALA A 299 -0.80 -17.84 -13.73
CA ALA A 299 -1.41 -18.91 -14.52
C ALA A 299 -2.05 -18.30 -15.80
N ALA A 300 -1.22 -17.90 -16.75
CA ALA A 300 -1.61 -17.24 -17.99
C ALA A 300 -1.09 -18.00 -19.22
N ASP A 301 -1.83 -17.95 -20.32
CA ASP A 301 -1.42 -18.54 -21.61
C ASP A 301 -0.37 -17.66 -22.30
N LEU A 302 -0.40 -16.33 -22.05
CA LEU A 302 0.50 -15.35 -22.62
C LEU A 302 0.93 -14.33 -21.57
N ALA A 303 2.23 -14.08 -21.44
CA ALA A 303 2.77 -13.03 -20.58
C ALA A 303 3.59 -12.04 -21.43
N VAL A 304 3.29 -10.74 -21.28
CA VAL A 304 4.07 -9.65 -21.85
C VAL A 304 4.81 -8.92 -20.73
N LEU A 305 6.13 -9.05 -20.72
CA LEU A 305 7.00 -8.39 -19.73
C LEU A 305 7.44 -7.03 -20.27
N ALA A 306 6.65 -6.00 -19.98
CA ALA A 306 6.90 -4.63 -20.40
C ALA A 306 6.09 -3.64 -19.53
N PRO A 307 6.40 -2.31 -19.53
CA PRO A 307 5.63 -1.32 -18.81
C PRO A 307 4.15 -1.33 -19.21
N PRO A 308 3.21 -1.61 -18.28
CA PRO A 308 1.80 -1.79 -18.61
C PRO A 308 1.16 -0.61 -19.35
N GLY A 309 1.51 0.64 -18.97
CA GLY A 309 0.99 1.83 -19.65
C GLY A 309 1.37 1.89 -21.12
N ALA A 310 2.66 1.65 -21.45
CA ALA A 310 3.14 1.66 -22.84
C ALA A 310 2.52 0.54 -23.67
N VAL A 311 2.29 -0.63 -23.08
CA VAL A 311 1.60 -1.73 -23.75
C VAL A 311 0.15 -1.36 -24.05
N CYS A 312 -0.58 -0.79 -23.06
CA CYS A 312 -1.97 -0.37 -23.26
C CYS A 312 -2.11 0.71 -24.33
N GLU A 313 -1.25 1.75 -24.32
CA GLU A 313 -1.23 2.78 -25.38
C GLU A 313 -1.06 2.17 -26.76
N ARG A 314 -0.13 1.22 -26.89
CA ARG A 314 0.14 0.60 -28.18
C ARG A 314 -0.97 -0.36 -28.60
N LEU A 315 -1.52 -1.16 -27.70
CA LEU A 315 -2.65 -2.04 -27.97
C LEU A 315 -3.89 -1.26 -28.41
N ALA A 316 -4.17 -0.10 -27.79
CA ALA A 316 -5.31 0.74 -28.18
C ALA A 316 -5.24 1.19 -29.65
N VAL A 317 -4.03 1.27 -30.25
CA VAL A 317 -3.84 1.55 -31.69
C VAL A 317 -3.98 0.28 -32.52
N LEU A 318 -3.47 -0.86 -32.05
CA LEU A 318 -3.37 -2.10 -32.82
C LEU A 318 -4.70 -2.88 -32.90
N VAL A 319 -5.53 -2.79 -31.84
CA VAL A 319 -6.81 -3.53 -31.82
C VAL A 319 -7.93 -2.76 -32.51
N PRO A 320 -8.87 -3.46 -33.21
CA PRO A 320 -10.03 -2.81 -33.82
C PRO A 320 -10.95 -2.21 -32.75
N ALA A 321 -11.56 -1.06 -33.05
CA ALA A 321 -12.59 -0.49 -32.18
C ALA A 321 -13.86 -1.36 -32.22
N ARG A 322 -14.50 -1.52 -31.06
CA ARG A 322 -15.76 -2.24 -30.90
C ARG A 322 -16.90 -1.28 -30.58
N SER A 323 -18.11 -1.68 -30.90
CA SER A 323 -19.31 -0.95 -30.49
C SER A 323 -19.47 -1.05 -28.97
N PRO A 324 -19.79 0.06 -28.27
CA PRO A 324 -20.04 0.04 -26.85
C PRO A 324 -21.11 -1.00 -26.49
N ALA A 325 -20.83 -1.83 -25.49
CA ALA A 325 -21.78 -2.75 -24.88
C ALA A 325 -22.04 -2.31 -23.44
N PRO A 326 -23.29 -2.43 -22.93
CA PRO A 326 -23.54 -2.20 -21.52
C PRO A 326 -22.72 -3.15 -20.67
N VAL A 327 -22.04 -2.62 -19.65
CA VAL A 327 -21.41 -3.45 -18.62
C VAL A 327 -22.45 -3.68 -17.54
N ASP A 328 -22.66 -4.95 -17.20
CA ASP A 328 -23.53 -5.32 -16.09
C ASP A 328 -22.81 -5.00 -14.77
N VAL A 329 -23.15 -3.85 -14.20
CA VAL A 329 -22.60 -3.40 -12.91
C VAL A 329 -23.63 -3.74 -11.85
N ALA A 330 -23.22 -4.52 -10.85
CA ALA A 330 -24.08 -4.80 -9.71
C ALA A 330 -24.56 -3.49 -9.09
N PRO A 331 -25.87 -3.31 -8.88
CA PRO A 331 -26.42 -2.08 -8.31
C PRO A 331 -25.81 -1.83 -6.93
N VAL A 332 -25.54 -0.55 -6.63
CA VAL A 332 -25.12 -0.15 -5.29
C VAL A 332 -26.27 -0.47 -4.34
N PRO A 333 -26.07 -1.33 -3.33
CA PRO A 333 -27.16 -1.75 -2.46
C PRO A 333 -27.74 -0.56 -1.70
N GLU A 334 -29.04 -0.54 -1.52
CA GLU A 334 -29.67 0.36 -0.55
C GLU A 334 -29.18 -0.02 0.84
N VAL A 335 -28.65 0.96 1.57
CA VAL A 335 -28.23 0.79 2.94
C VAL A 335 -29.27 1.42 3.84
N PRO A 336 -30.12 0.66 4.52
CA PRO A 336 -31.14 1.19 5.42
C PRO A 336 -30.49 2.01 6.55
N GLY A 337 -31.04 3.19 6.83
CA GLY A 337 -30.78 3.88 8.08
C GLY A 337 -31.54 3.15 9.20
N GLY A 338 -30.87 2.82 10.29
CA GLY A 338 -31.44 2.19 11.47
C GLY A 338 -30.91 2.84 12.75
N GLU A 339 -31.46 2.44 13.91
CA GLU A 339 -30.97 2.93 15.22
C GLU A 339 -29.52 2.52 15.46
N SER A 340 -29.08 1.37 14.93
CA SER A 340 -27.70 0.92 14.98
C SER A 340 -27.01 1.03 13.63
N MET A 341 -25.87 1.74 13.58
CA MET A 341 -25.10 1.90 12.34
C MET A 341 -24.36 0.63 11.98
N ARG A 342 -24.45 0.20 10.71
CA ARG A 342 -23.53 -0.77 10.10
C ARG A 342 -22.38 -0.03 9.41
N ALA A 343 -21.25 -0.70 9.21
CA ALA A 343 -20.11 -0.15 8.47
C ALA A 343 -20.52 0.39 7.08
N ALA A 344 -21.40 -0.34 6.37
CA ALA A 344 -21.92 0.09 5.06
C ALA A 344 -22.62 1.47 5.11
N TYR A 345 -23.34 1.78 6.20
CA TYR A 345 -23.95 3.10 6.36
C TYR A 345 -22.88 4.21 6.48
N VAL A 346 -21.86 3.98 7.31
CA VAL A 346 -20.75 4.93 7.50
C VAL A 346 -20.02 5.17 6.18
N LEU A 347 -19.72 4.12 5.45
CA LEU A 347 -19.02 4.17 4.15
C LEU A 347 -19.85 4.93 3.10
N ARG A 348 -21.15 4.73 3.04
CA ARG A 348 -22.03 5.46 2.13
C ARG A 348 -22.09 6.95 2.48
N GLU A 349 -22.21 7.30 3.75
CA GLU A 349 -22.25 8.70 4.19
C GLU A 349 -20.90 9.40 3.95
N LEU A 350 -19.79 8.66 4.10
CA LEU A 350 -18.46 9.12 3.76
C LEU A 350 -18.34 9.38 2.24
N ALA A 351 -18.73 8.40 1.40
CA ALA A 351 -18.61 8.47 -0.06
C ALA A 351 -19.37 9.67 -0.68
N ARG A 352 -20.52 10.04 -0.09
CA ARG A 352 -21.32 11.17 -0.54
C ARG A 352 -20.64 12.53 -0.34
N ARG A 353 -19.67 12.60 0.57
CA ARG A 353 -19.01 13.85 1.00
C ARG A 353 -17.55 13.94 0.56
N LEU A 354 -16.91 12.80 0.26
CA LEU A 354 -15.50 12.78 -0.13
C LEU A 354 -15.26 13.51 -1.45
N PRO A 355 -14.26 14.41 -1.50
CA PRO A 355 -13.88 15.07 -2.74
C PRO A 355 -13.23 14.07 -3.71
N ARG A 356 -13.26 14.40 -5.02
CA ARG A 356 -12.73 13.50 -6.06
C ARG A 356 -11.24 13.23 -5.95
N ASP A 357 -10.48 14.15 -5.38
CA ASP A 357 -9.03 14.06 -5.22
C ASP A 357 -8.58 13.45 -3.88
N VAL A 358 -9.53 12.94 -3.08
CA VAL A 358 -9.20 12.30 -1.79
C VAL A 358 -8.18 11.17 -1.98
N VAL A 359 -7.25 11.09 -1.04
CA VAL A 359 -6.40 9.91 -0.82
C VAL A 359 -7.08 9.06 0.25
N LEU A 360 -7.55 7.88 -0.12
CA LEU A 360 -8.25 6.98 0.80
C LEU A 360 -7.40 5.76 1.09
N LEU A 361 -7.08 5.56 2.38
CA LEU A 361 -6.44 4.34 2.84
C LEU A 361 -7.45 3.41 3.48
N GLU A 362 -7.34 2.13 3.18
CA GLU A 362 -8.24 1.09 3.66
C GLU A 362 -7.50 0.02 4.47
N GLU A 363 -8.04 -0.29 5.66
CA GLU A 363 -7.65 -1.45 6.46
C GLU A 363 -8.86 -1.95 7.27
N THR A 364 -9.86 -2.47 6.55
CA THR A 364 -11.16 -2.85 7.09
C THR A 364 -11.52 -4.30 6.74
N PRO A 365 -10.86 -5.31 7.31
CA PRO A 365 -11.04 -6.71 6.89
C PRO A 365 -12.50 -7.18 6.84
N SER A 366 -13.33 -6.73 7.80
CA SER A 366 -14.74 -7.11 7.86
C SER A 366 -15.67 -6.26 6.97
N SER A 367 -15.21 -5.11 6.48
CA SER A 367 -16.04 -4.16 5.71
C SER A 367 -15.45 -3.82 4.35
N ARG A 368 -14.35 -4.46 3.96
CA ARG A 368 -13.67 -4.23 2.68
C ARG A 368 -14.59 -4.44 1.46
N PRO A 369 -15.43 -5.49 1.40
CA PRO A 369 -16.38 -5.64 0.28
C PRO A 369 -17.36 -4.47 0.16
N ASP A 370 -17.82 -3.92 1.28
CA ASP A 370 -18.70 -2.75 1.30
C ASP A 370 -17.96 -1.49 0.87
N LEU A 371 -16.72 -1.30 1.32
CA LEU A 371 -15.91 -0.16 0.91
C LEU A 371 -15.72 -0.15 -0.62
N HIS A 372 -15.40 -1.27 -1.23
CA HIS A 372 -15.24 -1.37 -2.68
C HIS A 372 -16.52 -1.07 -3.46
N ARG A 373 -17.68 -1.40 -2.90
CA ARG A 373 -18.98 -1.15 -3.55
C ARG A 373 -19.49 0.29 -3.38
N LEU A 374 -19.19 0.89 -2.22
CA LEU A 374 -19.80 2.14 -1.79
C LEU A 374 -18.90 3.37 -1.98
N VAL A 375 -17.57 3.18 -1.96
CA VAL A 375 -16.59 4.27 -2.00
C VAL A 375 -15.70 4.14 -3.23
N PRO A 376 -16.14 4.62 -4.40
CA PRO A 376 -15.37 4.46 -5.63
C PRO A 376 -14.10 5.30 -5.61
N ALA A 377 -12.98 4.72 -6.01
CA ALA A 377 -11.75 5.45 -6.29
C ALA A 377 -11.92 6.27 -7.59
N ARG A 378 -11.74 7.59 -7.48
CA ARG A 378 -11.89 8.55 -8.59
C ARG A 378 -10.56 9.16 -9.03
N ASN A 379 -9.47 8.71 -8.42
CA ASN A 379 -8.09 9.02 -8.76
C ASN A 379 -7.20 7.84 -8.33
N PRO A 380 -5.95 7.70 -8.82
CA PRO A 380 -5.10 6.54 -8.52
C PRO A 380 -4.83 6.29 -7.04
N LEU A 381 -4.84 7.33 -6.20
CA LEU A 381 -4.69 7.23 -4.75
C LEU A 381 -6.05 7.23 -4.01
N GLY A 382 -7.16 7.18 -4.72
CA GLY A 382 -8.51 7.08 -4.15
C GLY A 382 -8.80 5.74 -3.47
N PHE A 383 -7.88 4.78 -3.60
CA PHE A 383 -7.83 3.55 -2.83
C PHE A 383 -6.38 3.12 -2.65
N VAL A 384 -5.93 3.01 -1.40
CA VAL A 384 -4.60 2.55 -1.00
C VAL A 384 -4.75 1.52 0.12
N SER A 385 -4.15 0.33 -0.02
CA SER A 385 -4.29 -0.75 0.95
C SER A 385 -3.01 -1.59 1.06
N ALA A 386 -2.93 -2.43 2.08
CA ALA A 386 -1.88 -3.44 2.21
C ALA A 386 -2.20 -4.66 1.34
N ALA A 387 -1.52 -4.80 0.19
CA ALA A 387 -1.79 -5.87 -0.78
C ALA A 387 -1.52 -7.28 -0.25
N MET A 388 -0.76 -7.44 0.82
CA MET A 388 -0.53 -8.71 1.50
C MET A 388 -1.49 -8.97 2.68
N GLY A 389 -2.37 -8.00 3.00
CA GLY A 389 -3.31 -8.12 4.11
C GLY A 389 -2.68 -7.98 5.51
N GLY A 390 -1.44 -7.49 5.61
CA GLY A 390 -0.80 -7.19 6.90
C GLY A 390 -1.48 -6.00 7.57
N LEU A 391 -1.82 -6.14 8.85
CA LEU A 391 -2.42 -5.06 9.64
C LEU A 391 -1.36 -4.08 10.16
N GLY A 392 -1.79 -2.84 10.46
CA GLY A 392 -0.93 -1.76 10.94
C GLY A 392 -0.32 -0.89 9.85
N PHE A 393 -0.87 -0.91 8.65
CA PHE A 393 -0.42 -0.13 7.51
C PHE A 393 -1.15 1.21 7.35
N ALA A 394 -2.49 1.21 7.38
CA ALA A 394 -3.27 2.37 6.93
C ALA A 394 -3.07 3.61 7.80
N VAL A 395 -3.01 3.46 9.13
CA VAL A 395 -2.83 4.61 10.04
C VAL A 395 -1.47 5.29 9.82
N PRO A 396 -0.32 4.59 9.92
CA PRO A 396 0.97 5.25 9.69
C PRO A 396 1.17 5.69 8.24
N ALA A 397 0.68 4.94 7.25
CA ALA A 397 0.80 5.34 5.85
C ALA A 397 -0.02 6.61 5.53
N ALA A 398 -1.17 6.81 6.18
CA ALA A 398 -1.96 8.05 6.06
C ALA A 398 -1.17 9.27 6.56
N VAL A 399 -0.45 9.12 7.67
CA VAL A 399 0.44 10.17 8.18
C VAL A 399 1.52 10.50 7.15
N GLY A 400 2.24 9.50 6.67
CA GLY A 400 3.29 9.68 5.67
C GLY A 400 2.78 10.29 4.36
N LEU A 401 1.63 9.83 3.84
CA LEU A 401 0.98 10.36 2.64
C LEU A 401 0.56 11.82 2.82
N ARG A 402 -0.05 12.17 3.97
CA ARG A 402 -0.46 13.56 4.23
C ARG A 402 0.75 14.49 4.37
N MET A 403 1.87 14.02 4.96
CA MET A 403 3.12 14.77 5.00
C MET A 403 3.71 14.99 3.59
N ALA A 404 3.60 13.98 2.72
CA ALA A 404 4.08 14.04 1.34
C ALA A 404 3.20 14.91 0.43
N LEU A 405 1.90 14.99 0.72
CA LEU A 405 0.86 15.67 -0.06
C LEU A 405 0.07 16.66 0.82
N PRO A 406 0.70 17.73 1.32
CA PRO A 406 0.09 18.59 2.34
C PRO A 406 -1.19 19.33 1.91
N GLY A 407 -1.43 19.48 0.61
CA GLY A 407 -2.64 20.10 0.06
C GLY A 407 -3.75 19.12 -0.32
N ARG A 408 -3.56 17.78 -0.15
CA ARG A 408 -4.57 16.79 -0.52
C ARG A 408 -5.33 16.26 0.70
N PRO A 409 -6.65 16.07 0.60
CA PRO A 409 -7.42 15.38 1.63
C PRO A 409 -6.93 13.94 1.79
N VAL A 410 -6.59 13.51 3.02
CA VAL A 410 -6.19 12.14 3.33
C VAL A 410 -7.13 11.58 4.39
N VAL A 411 -7.74 10.45 4.09
CA VAL A 411 -8.67 9.72 4.96
C VAL A 411 -8.21 8.27 5.08
N ALA A 412 -8.05 7.78 6.30
CA ALA A 412 -7.87 6.36 6.58
C ALA A 412 -9.16 5.79 7.18
N VAL A 413 -9.70 4.75 6.56
CA VAL A 413 -10.83 3.98 7.09
C VAL A 413 -10.29 2.65 7.59
N VAL A 414 -10.41 2.40 8.89
CA VAL A 414 -9.79 1.27 9.56
C VAL A 414 -10.75 0.60 10.53
N GLY A 415 -10.64 -0.72 10.71
CA GLY A 415 -11.30 -1.40 11.82
C GLY A 415 -10.58 -1.07 13.14
N ASP A 416 -11.31 -1.13 14.26
CA ASP A 416 -10.73 -0.91 15.60
C ASP A 416 -9.57 -1.86 15.90
N GLY A 417 -9.76 -3.15 15.65
CA GLY A 417 -8.70 -4.15 15.81
C GLY A 417 -7.49 -3.92 14.90
N SER A 418 -7.71 -3.44 13.67
CA SER A 418 -6.62 -3.09 12.75
C SER A 418 -5.87 -1.83 13.21
N ALA A 419 -6.59 -0.82 13.69
CA ALA A 419 -6.01 0.43 14.15
C ALA A 419 -5.01 0.22 15.31
N LEU A 420 -5.24 -0.76 16.19
CA LEU A 420 -4.35 -1.08 17.31
C LEU A 420 -2.92 -1.45 16.87
N TYR A 421 -2.75 -2.05 15.70
CA TYR A 421 -1.42 -2.41 15.18
C TYR A 421 -0.57 -1.20 14.78
N GLY A 422 -1.21 -0.07 14.41
CA GLY A 422 -0.55 1.14 13.97
C GLY A 422 -0.84 2.38 14.83
N VAL A 423 -1.49 2.22 15.99
CA VAL A 423 -2.00 3.31 16.83
C VAL A 423 -0.94 4.33 17.24
N HIS A 424 0.31 3.89 17.42
CA HIS A 424 1.45 4.76 17.75
C HIS A 424 1.67 5.91 16.76
N ALA A 425 1.28 5.72 15.49
CA ALA A 425 1.41 6.75 14.46
C ALA A 425 0.48 7.96 14.70
N LEU A 426 -0.55 7.83 15.51
CA LEU A 426 -1.41 8.96 15.92
C LEU A 426 -0.61 9.99 16.72
N TRP A 427 0.39 9.57 17.52
CA TRP A 427 1.32 10.49 18.18
C TRP A 427 2.11 11.29 17.13
N SER A 428 2.66 10.62 16.12
CA SER A 428 3.39 11.32 15.04
C SER A 428 2.48 12.28 14.29
N ALA A 429 1.22 11.88 13.99
CA ALA A 429 0.24 12.76 13.36
C ALA A 429 0.00 14.04 14.19
N ALA A 430 -0.21 13.90 15.49
CA ALA A 430 -0.43 15.02 16.40
C ALA A 430 0.81 15.89 16.56
N HIS A 431 1.98 15.28 16.82
CA HIS A 431 3.23 15.99 17.07
C HIS A 431 3.68 16.82 15.87
N TYR A 432 3.56 16.27 14.66
CA TYR A 432 3.96 16.95 13.43
C TYR A 432 2.83 17.73 12.74
N ARG A 433 1.68 17.85 13.40
CA ARG A 433 0.50 18.59 12.91
C ARG A 433 0.05 18.12 11.52
N VAL A 434 -0.15 16.81 11.38
CA VAL A 434 -0.51 16.16 10.11
C VAL A 434 -2.02 16.02 10.01
N GLY A 435 -2.66 16.88 9.27
CA GLY A 435 -4.12 17.00 9.16
C GLY A 435 -4.80 15.89 8.36
N ALA A 436 -4.65 14.63 8.81
CA ALA A 436 -5.37 13.48 8.27
C ALA A 436 -6.63 13.16 9.10
N LEU A 437 -7.63 12.57 8.45
CA LEU A 437 -8.82 12.03 9.10
C LEU A 437 -8.69 10.51 9.24
N PHE A 438 -8.88 10.01 10.46
CA PHE A 438 -8.95 8.58 10.77
C PHE A 438 -10.38 8.22 11.14
N VAL A 439 -11.04 7.39 10.34
CA VAL A 439 -12.38 6.87 10.62
C VAL A 439 -12.24 5.43 11.09
N VAL A 440 -12.42 5.21 12.40
CA VAL A 440 -12.34 3.88 13.00
C VAL A 440 -13.73 3.29 13.08
N LEU A 441 -13.93 2.14 12.43
CA LEU A 441 -15.17 1.35 12.50
C LEU A 441 -15.08 0.43 13.72
N ALA A 442 -15.63 0.88 14.85
CA ALA A 442 -15.48 0.24 16.14
C ALA A 442 -16.63 -0.74 16.41
N ASN A 443 -16.35 -2.04 16.34
CA ASN A 443 -17.27 -3.12 16.71
C ASN A 443 -16.79 -3.97 17.90
N GLY A 444 -15.62 -3.68 18.46
CA GLY A 444 -15.04 -4.33 19.63
C GLY A 444 -14.63 -5.79 19.41
N ARG A 445 -14.38 -6.23 18.17
CA ARG A 445 -14.06 -7.64 17.88
C ARG A 445 -13.43 -7.86 16.52
N TYR A 446 -12.82 -9.03 16.33
CA TYR A 446 -12.34 -9.50 15.05
C TYR A 446 -13.46 -10.21 14.27
N ALA A 447 -14.44 -9.46 13.76
CA ALA A 447 -15.64 -10.02 13.12
C ALA A 447 -15.35 -10.92 11.93
N VAL A 448 -14.30 -10.64 11.12
CA VAL A 448 -13.88 -11.53 10.03
C VAL A 448 -13.41 -12.89 10.58
N MET A 449 -12.68 -12.90 11.70
CA MET A 449 -12.17 -14.14 12.31
C MET A 449 -13.30 -14.94 12.93
N ASP A 450 -14.29 -14.26 13.55
CA ASP A 450 -15.49 -14.92 14.07
C ASP A 450 -16.22 -15.68 12.96
N ARG A 451 -16.42 -15.04 11.79
CA ARG A 451 -17.06 -15.67 10.63
C ARG A 451 -16.26 -16.85 10.05
N LEU A 452 -14.94 -16.74 10.04
CA LEU A 452 -14.10 -17.87 9.62
C LEU A 452 -14.18 -19.05 10.58
N ALA A 453 -14.26 -18.80 11.90
CA ALA A 453 -14.48 -19.85 12.89
C ALA A 453 -15.85 -20.52 12.73
N ASP A 454 -16.92 -19.73 12.53
CA ASP A 454 -18.27 -20.24 12.26
C ASP A 454 -18.29 -21.19 11.06
N ARG A 455 -17.59 -20.83 9.96
CA ARG A 455 -17.47 -21.69 8.76
C ARG A 455 -16.75 -23.01 9.03
N GLN A 456 -15.86 -23.06 10.01
CA GLN A 456 -15.19 -24.29 10.46
C GLN A 456 -16.06 -25.12 11.42
N GLY A 457 -17.27 -24.66 11.73
CA GLY A 457 -18.21 -25.33 12.62
C GLY A 457 -17.81 -25.27 14.10
N GLY A 458 -16.97 -24.30 14.49
CA GLY A 458 -16.46 -24.15 15.83
C GLY A 458 -16.69 -22.75 16.41
N LYS A 459 -16.57 -22.65 17.76
CA LYS A 459 -16.59 -21.36 18.46
C LYS A 459 -15.20 -20.77 18.50
N ALA A 460 -15.08 -19.49 18.16
CA ALA A 460 -13.83 -18.74 18.30
C ALA A 460 -13.33 -18.72 19.76
N PRO A 461 -12.02 -19.02 20.03
CA PRO A 461 -11.46 -19.00 21.39
C PRO A 461 -11.07 -17.59 21.86
N TRP A 462 -10.96 -16.61 20.96
CA TRP A 462 -10.58 -15.24 21.29
C TRP A 462 -11.78 -14.44 21.82
N PRO A 463 -11.57 -13.62 22.87
CA PRO A 463 -12.63 -12.76 23.38
C PRO A 463 -12.83 -11.52 22.49
N PRO A 464 -13.97 -10.84 22.61
CA PRO A 464 -14.11 -9.46 22.15
C PRO A 464 -13.21 -8.54 23.00
N PHE A 465 -12.96 -7.32 22.53
CA PHE A 465 -12.18 -6.29 23.23
C PHE A 465 -12.98 -4.97 23.32
N THR A 466 -14.22 -5.08 23.76
CA THR A 466 -15.18 -3.95 23.88
C THR A 466 -14.76 -2.89 24.88
N GLU A 467 -13.82 -3.19 25.76
CA GLU A 467 -13.24 -2.29 26.75
C GLU A 467 -12.22 -1.30 26.14
N VAL A 468 -11.80 -1.49 24.88
CA VAL A 468 -10.86 -0.59 24.21
C VAL A 468 -11.59 0.64 23.69
N ASP A 469 -11.34 1.79 24.32
CA ASP A 469 -11.80 3.11 23.85
C ASP A 469 -10.75 3.72 22.89
N MET A 470 -11.02 3.62 21.59
CA MET A 470 -10.12 4.15 20.55
C MET A 470 -10.00 5.67 20.61
N GLY A 471 -11.06 6.37 21.00
CA GLY A 471 -11.03 7.82 21.18
C GLY A 471 -10.15 8.24 22.35
N ALA A 472 -10.23 7.55 23.50
CA ALA A 472 -9.36 7.80 24.65
C ALA A 472 -7.89 7.50 24.31
N LEU A 473 -7.63 6.41 23.60
CA LEU A 473 -6.29 6.02 23.16
C LEU A 473 -5.68 7.07 22.23
N ALA A 474 -6.44 7.56 21.25
CA ALA A 474 -6.00 8.64 20.37
C ALA A 474 -5.68 9.93 21.15
N ARG A 475 -6.56 10.34 22.07
CA ARG A 475 -6.35 11.53 22.90
C ARG A 475 -5.10 11.39 23.80
N SER A 476 -4.83 10.20 24.33
CA SER A 476 -3.60 9.94 25.12
C SER A 476 -2.32 10.09 24.30
N LEU A 477 -2.40 9.89 22.97
CA LEU A 477 -1.34 10.10 22.01
C LEU A 477 -1.33 11.53 21.42
N GLY A 478 -2.15 12.44 21.97
CA GLY A 478 -2.25 13.84 21.51
C GLY A 478 -3.10 14.05 20.26
N CYS A 479 -3.70 13.02 19.70
CA CYS A 479 -4.58 13.12 18.55
C CYS A 479 -6.03 13.43 18.99
N PRO A 480 -6.61 14.57 18.58
CA PRO A 480 -8.02 14.86 18.84
C PRO A 480 -8.92 13.72 18.36
N ALA A 481 -9.92 13.37 19.16
CA ALA A 481 -10.84 12.30 18.81
C ALA A 481 -12.27 12.61 19.25
N ARG A 482 -13.23 12.18 18.42
CA ARG A 482 -14.67 12.29 18.66
C ARG A 482 -15.32 10.91 18.57
N ARG A 483 -16.11 10.57 19.60
CA ARG A 483 -16.98 9.40 19.55
C ARG A 483 -18.23 9.72 18.74
N VAL A 484 -18.68 8.76 17.94
CA VAL A 484 -19.86 8.86 17.07
C VAL A 484 -20.71 7.61 17.29
N ASP A 485 -21.85 7.75 17.95
CA ASP A 485 -22.72 6.64 18.32
C ASP A 485 -23.97 6.53 17.47
N GLY A 486 -24.28 7.54 16.63
CA GLY A 486 -25.52 7.56 15.83
C GLY A 486 -25.39 8.27 14.49
N PRO A 487 -26.38 8.04 13.59
CA PRO A 487 -26.40 8.60 12.24
C PRO A 487 -26.34 10.13 12.17
N ALA A 488 -27.04 10.82 13.09
CA ALA A 488 -27.06 12.28 13.12
C ALA A 488 -25.69 12.87 13.51
N GLU A 489 -25.02 12.26 14.50
CA GLU A 489 -23.68 12.65 14.92
C GLU A 489 -22.65 12.39 13.82
N LEU A 490 -22.78 11.26 13.10
CA LEU A 490 -21.94 10.95 11.95
C LEU A 490 -22.07 12.01 10.86
N ALA A 491 -23.31 12.34 10.48
CA ALA A 491 -23.57 13.34 9.45
C ALA A 491 -22.98 14.70 9.84
N ALA A 492 -23.23 15.15 11.06
CA ALA A 492 -22.70 16.41 11.58
C ALA A 492 -21.16 16.43 11.61
N ALA A 493 -20.51 15.34 12.06
CA ALA A 493 -19.07 15.24 12.09
C ALA A 493 -18.45 15.27 10.68
N LEU A 494 -19.03 14.54 9.73
CA LEU A 494 -18.55 14.50 8.36
C LEU A 494 -18.77 15.84 7.62
N ASP A 495 -19.91 16.49 7.83
CA ASP A 495 -20.23 17.81 7.24
C ASP A 495 -19.30 18.91 7.74
N GLU A 496 -18.85 18.82 9.01
CA GLU A 496 -17.89 19.74 9.60
C GLU A 496 -16.45 19.50 9.08
N VAL A 497 -16.03 18.24 9.02
CA VAL A 497 -14.61 17.89 8.86
C VAL A 497 -14.19 17.79 7.40
N ILE A 498 -14.99 17.14 6.54
CA ILE A 498 -14.58 16.84 5.16
C ILE A 498 -14.27 18.10 4.33
N PRO A 499 -15.04 19.19 4.39
CA PRO A 499 -14.72 20.40 3.64
C PRO A 499 -13.38 21.05 4.03
N SER A 500 -12.90 20.81 5.26
CA SER A 500 -11.66 21.37 5.79
C SER A 500 -10.42 20.52 5.52
N LEU A 501 -10.55 19.27 5.06
CA LEU A 501 -9.45 18.28 5.02
C LEU A 501 -8.23 18.75 4.21
N ALA A 502 -8.42 19.42 3.09
CA ALA A 502 -7.31 19.87 2.25
C ALA A 502 -6.38 20.86 2.99
N GLY A 503 -6.97 21.78 3.75
CA GLY A 503 -6.24 22.80 4.53
C GLY A 503 -6.02 22.44 5.99
N ARG A 504 -6.46 21.28 6.44
CA ARG A 504 -6.37 20.89 7.85
C ARG A 504 -4.93 20.61 8.26
N GLU A 505 -4.52 21.18 9.39
CA GLU A 505 -3.17 20.98 9.97
C GLU A 505 -3.17 19.99 11.15
N GLU A 506 -4.31 19.73 11.78
CA GLU A 506 -4.41 18.82 12.93
C GLU A 506 -5.11 17.53 12.54
N PRO A 507 -4.62 16.36 13.02
CA PRO A 507 -5.32 15.11 12.79
C PRO A 507 -6.67 15.09 13.52
N LEU A 508 -7.55 14.21 13.09
CA LEU A 508 -8.77 13.89 13.83
C LEU A 508 -9.07 12.41 13.69
N LEU A 509 -9.42 11.78 14.80
CA LEU A 509 -9.97 10.42 14.81
C LEU A 509 -11.47 10.48 15.10
N LEU A 510 -12.27 9.88 14.23
CA LEU A 510 -13.67 9.57 14.49
C LEU A 510 -13.76 8.10 14.93
N ASP A 511 -14.13 7.88 16.18
CA ASP A 511 -14.39 6.56 16.75
C ASP A 511 -15.86 6.24 16.57
N VAL A 512 -16.18 5.53 15.48
CA VAL A 512 -17.56 5.33 15.01
C VAL A 512 -18.06 3.97 15.47
N ALA A 513 -19.07 3.97 16.35
CA ALA A 513 -19.73 2.73 16.79
C ALA A 513 -20.45 2.07 15.60
N VAL A 514 -20.11 0.82 15.33
CA VAL A 514 -20.77 0.03 14.30
C VAL A 514 -21.14 -1.36 14.81
N THR A 515 -22.25 -1.88 14.30
CA THR A 515 -22.63 -3.28 14.52
C THR A 515 -22.03 -4.18 13.45
N VAL A 516 -21.74 -5.42 13.84
CA VAL A 516 -21.28 -6.45 12.89
C VAL A 516 -22.41 -6.74 11.89
N ASP A 517 -22.06 -6.76 10.60
CA ASP A 517 -23.00 -7.17 9.58
C ASP A 517 -23.29 -8.67 9.68
N PRO A 518 -24.55 -9.09 9.93
CA PRO A 518 -24.90 -10.50 10.03
C PRO A 518 -24.72 -11.24 8.69
N ASP A 519 -24.82 -10.55 7.56
CA ASP A 519 -24.75 -11.12 6.22
C ASP A 519 -23.32 -11.09 5.63
N PHE A 520 -22.34 -10.55 6.39
CA PHE A 520 -20.95 -10.48 5.94
C PHE A 520 -20.39 -11.87 5.62
N GLN A 521 -19.85 -12.01 4.41
CA GLN A 521 -19.20 -13.22 3.90
C GLN A 521 -17.73 -12.90 3.58
N PRO A 522 -16.76 -13.37 4.41
CA PRO A 522 -15.35 -13.17 4.19
C PRO A 522 -14.80 -13.90 2.96
#